data_a3111df7c266214f1ff4ea51fa225e77
#
_entry.id   a3111df7c266214f1ff4ea51fa225e77
#
_cell.length_a   1.000
_cell.length_b   1.000
_cell.length_c   1.000
_cell.angle_alpha   90.00
_cell.angle_beta   90.00
_cell.angle_gamma   90.00
#
_symmetry.space_group_name_H-M   'P 1'
#
loop_
_entity.id
_entity.type
_entity.pdbx_description
1 polymer ?
#
loop_
_entity_poly.entity_id
_entity_poly.type
_entity_poly.pdbx_seq_one_letter_code
_entity_poly.pdbx_strand_id
1 'polypeptide(L)'
;MIKKVLFFSLNIIFVSSCSNHKKIKDSTAMKPPIASKKEKILEKHDDKRTDNYYWLKEKDNKSVLDYLKSENDYNDKLTSHTKDFQNDLFEEMKSRIKEDDQSVPYKYNGYWYITRYEQGKDYPIYSRKKDSLTAKEEVLFDCNVLAKGHSYFQLRGINISPDNRYAAFGIDTLSRRKYKLQVKDLKT
;
A
#
# COMPACT_ATOMS: atom_id res chain seq x y z
N MET A 1 -73.69 27.84 15.29
CA MET A 1 -72.36 27.28 15.61
C MET A 1 -71.63 27.02 14.30
N ILE A 2 -70.69 27.93 13.95
CA ILE A 2 -69.96 27.87 12.67
C ILE A 2 -68.61 27.29 12.96
N LYS A 3 -68.32 26.05 12.41
CA LYS A 3 -67.01 25.43 12.52
C LYS A 3 -66.06 26.04 11.49
N LYS A 4 -65.02 26.74 12.00
CA LYS A 4 -63.90 27.21 11.18
C LYS A 4 -63.00 26.04 10.81
N VAL A 5 -62.93 25.74 9.52
CA VAL A 5 -61.98 24.78 8.95
C VAL A 5 -60.68 25.57 8.66
N LEU A 6 -59.60 25.20 9.35
CA LEU A 6 -58.25 25.74 9.12
C LEU A 6 -57.60 24.98 7.97
N PHE A 7 -57.39 25.64 6.83
CA PHE A 7 -56.60 25.10 5.73
C PHE A 7 -55.13 25.34 6.05
N PHE A 8 -54.38 24.25 6.31
CA PHE A 8 -52.94 24.26 6.35
C PHE A 8 -52.40 24.11 4.92
N SER A 9 -51.88 25.18 4.33
CA SER A 9 -51.18 25.11 3.05
C SER A 9 -49.76 24.62 3.29
N LEU A 10 -49.45 23.40 2.84
CA LEU A 10 -48.14 22.80 2.85
C LEU A 10 -47.33 23.39 1.68
N ASN A 11 -46.44 24.35 1.97
CA ASN A 11 -45.50 24.88 1.00
C ASN A 11 -44.36 23.87 0.80
N ILE A 12 -44.40 23.12 -0.28
CA ILE A 12 -43.31 22.26 -0.73
C ILE A 12 -42.26 23.15 -1.42
N ILE A 13 -41.18 23.44 -0.73
CA ILE A 13 -40.02 24.12 -1.31
C ILE A 13 -39.25 23.09 -2.15
N PHE A 14 -39.38 23.13 -3.47
CA PHE A 14 -38.50 22.43 -4.39
C PHE A 14 -37.13 23.07 -4.35
N VAL A 15 -36.17 22.45 -3.64
CA VAL A 15 -34.75 22.78 -3.76
C VAL A 15 -34.27 22.24 -5.10
N SER A 16 -34.29 23.07 -6.14
CA SER A 16 -33.65 22.79 -7.42
C SER A 16 -32.13 22.79 -7.21
N SER A 17 -31.56 21.62 -6.95
CA SER A 17 -30.11 21.43 -6.99
C SER A 17 -29.65 21.53 -8.44
N CYS A 18 -29.34 22.74 -8.90
CA CYS A 18 -28.61 22.92 -10.15
C CYS A 18 -27.18 22.44 -9.98
N SER A 19 -26.92 21.18 -10.25
CA SER A 19 -25.56 20.73 -10.51
C SER A 19 -25.07 21.38 -11.80
N ASN A 20 -24.32 22.48 -11.67
CA ASN A 20 -23.53 23.03 -12.75
C ASN A 20 -22.41 22.06 -13.10
N HIS A 21 -22.74 21.00 -13.81
CA HIS A 21 -21.74 20.23 -14.55
C HIS A 21 -21.22 21.15 -15.67
N LYS A 22 -20.13 21.89 -15.39
CA LYS A 22 -19.31 22.44 -16.45
C LYS A 22 -18.92 21.27 -17.36
N LYS A 23 -19.61 21.14 -18.51
CA LYS A 23 -19.12 20.31 -19.60
C LYS A 23 -17.75 20.84 -19.97
N ILE A 24 -16.71 20.12 -19.56
CA ILE A 24 -15.35 20.35 -20.06
C ILE A 24 -15.44 20.06 -21.57
N LYS A 25 -15.49 21.13 -22.34
CA LYS A 25 -15.32 21.05 -23.79
C LYS A 25 -13.84 20.82 -24.05
N ASP A 26 -13.40 19.56 -23.93
CA ASP A 26 -12.09 19.19 -24.40
C ASP A 26 -12.23 18.69 -25.85
N SER A 27 -11.83 19.55 -26.78
CA SER A 27 -11.89 19.29 -28.22
C SER A 27 -10.76 18.41 -28.75
N THR A 28 -9.91 17.88 -27.85
CA THR A 28 -8.88 16.88 -28.13
C THR A 28 -9.05 15.69 -27.21
N ALA A 29 -10.18 15.02 -27.32
CA ALA A 29 -10.39 13.78 -26.58
C ALA A 29 -9.28 12.78 -26.97
N MET A 30 -8.28 12.66 -26.11
CA MET A 30 -7.22 11.68 -26.29
C MET A 30 -7.86 10.30 -26.27
N LYS A 31 -7.62 9.52 -27.31
CA LYS A 31 -8.18 8.17 -27.41
C LYS A 31 -7.39 7.21 -26.52
N PRO A 32 -8.07 6.31 -25.79
CA PRO A 32 -7.39 5.28 -25.03
C PRO A 32 -6.60 4.35 -25.97
N PRO A 33 -5.48 3.78 -25.51
CA PRO A 33 -4.79 2.73 -26.24
C PRO A 33 -5.71 1.54 -26.49
N ILE A 34 -5.46 0.81 -27.56
CA ILE A 34 -6.23 -0.38 -27.92
C ILE A 34 -5.27 -1.57 -28.02
N ALA A 35 -5.51 -2.60 -27.21
CA ALA A 35 -4.74 -3.82 -27.28
C ALA A 35 -4.96 -4.52 -28.61
N SER A 36 -3.88 -4.95 -29.26
CA SER A 36 -3.94 -5.70 -30.52
C SER A 36 -4.59 -7.06 -30.30
N LYS A 37 -5.50 -7.43 -31.18
CA LYS A 37 -6.07 -8.76 -31.19
C LYS A 37 -5.09 -9.73 -31.85
N LYS A 38 -4.64 -10.75 -31.10
CA LYS A 38 -3.78 -11.85 -31.57
C LYS A 38 -4.46 -13.15 -31.19
N GLU A 39 -5.11 -13.77 -32.16
CA GLU A 39 -5.90 -14.98 -31.94
C GLU A 39 -5.04 -16.10 -31.36
N LYS A 40 -5.52 -16.72 -30.28
CA LYS A 40 -5.00 -17.94 -29.69
C LYS A 40 -6.15 -18.90 -29.42
N ILE A 41 -6.09 -20.06 -30.06
CA ILE A 41 -7.02 -21.15 -29.79
C ILE A 41 -6.54 -21.90 -28.56
N LEU A 42 -7.39 -22.00 -27.57
CA LEU A 42 -7.20 -22.81 -26.34
C LEU A 42 -8.12 -24.03 -26.46
N GLU A 43 -7.52 -25.21 -26.37
CA GLU A 43 -8.24 -26.48 -26.47
C GLU A 43 -7.99 -27.32 -25.21
N LYS A 44 -9.09 -27.77 -24.56
CA LYS A 44 -9.04 -28.65 -23.40
C LYS A 44 -10.34 -29.44 -23.29
N HIS A 45 -10.26 -30.76 -23.16
CA HIS A 45 -11.40 -31.66 -23.03
C HIS A 45 -12.46 -31.47 -24.13
N ASP A 46 -12.02 -31.41 -25.39
CA ASP A 46 -12.84 -31.19 -26.59
C ASP A 46 -13.55 -29.81 -26.67
N ASP A 47 -13.30 -28.92 -25.70
CA ASP A 47 -13.74 -27.52 -25.74
C ASP A 47 -12.69 -26.63 -26.40
N LYS A 48 -13.11 -25.83 -27.39
CA LYS A 48 -12.24 -24.87 -28.12
C LYS A 48 -12.71 -23.46 -27.89
N ARG A 49 -11.81 -22.63 -27.34
CA ARG A 49 -12.07 -21.20 -27.13
C ARG A 49 -11.01 -20.36 -27.80
N THR A 50 -11.44 -19.28 -28.43
CA THR A 50 -10.55 -18.26 -28.96
C THR A 50 -10.31 -17.16 -27.96
N ASP A 51 -9.07 -16.89 -27.63
CA ASP A 51 -8.65 -15.77 -26.79
C ASP A 51 -7.74 -14.83 -27.62
N ASN A 52 -8.26 -13.65 -27.94
CA ASN A 52 -7.54 -12.65 -28.72
C ASN A 52 -6.48 -11.89 -27.90
N TYR A 53 -6.50 -12.02 -26.59
CA TYR A 53 -5.65 -11.27 -25.67
C TYR A 53 -4.75 -12.15 -24.81
N TYR A 54 -4.66 -13.42 -25.13
CA TYR A 54 -3.83 -14.39 -24.41
C TYR A 54 -2.35 -13.97 -24.31
N TRP A 55 -1.86 -13.22 -25.31
CA TRP A 55 -0.50 -12.69 -25.33
C TRP A 55 -0.18 -11.72 -24.19
N LEU A 56 -1.19 -11.05 -23.59
CA LEU A 56 -0.99 -10.12 -22.48
C LEU A 56 -0.44 -10.77 -21.20
N LYS A 57 -0.52 -12.09 -21.08
CA LYS A 57 0.08 -12.82 -19.95
C LYS A 57 1.62 -12.93 -20.00
N GLU A 58 2.21 -12.63 -21.16
CA GLU A 58 3.65 -12.72 -21.38
C GLU A 58 4.34 -11.46 -20.82
N LYS A 59 4.40 -11.37 -19.50
CA LYS A 59 4.81 -10.18 -18.74
C LYS A 59 6.15 -9.55 -19.15
N ASP A 60 7.08 -10.36 -19.71
CA ASP A 60 8.42 -9.90 -20.12
C ASP A 60 8.50 -9.62 -21.63
N ASN A 61 7.40 -9.80 -22.38
CA ASN A 61 7.32 -9.51 -23.81
C ASN A 61 7.25 -8.01 -24.07
N LYS A 62 8.12 -7.52 -24.95
CA LYS A 62 8.19 -6.09 -25.30
C LYS A 62 6.84 -5.52 -25.73
N SER A 63 6.06 -6.25 -26.52
CA SER A 63 4.73 -5.77 -26.96
C SER A 63 3.76 -5.57 -25.80
N VAL A 64 3.85 -6.40 -24.75
CA VAL A 64 3.04 -6.26 -23.53
C VAL A 64 3.50 -5.03 -22.75
N LEU A 65 4.80 -4.87 -22.55
CA LEU A 65 5.36 -3.72 -21.85
C LEU A 65 5.06 -2.40 -22.54
N ASP A 66 5.17 -2.35 -23.87
CA ASP A 66 4.84 -1.17 -24.68
C ASP A 66 3.35 -0.81 -24.55
N TYR A 67 2.46 -1.81 -24.58
CA TYR A 67 1.03 -1.58 -24.40
C TYR A 67 0.73 -1.04 -22.98
N LEU A 68 1.25 -1.68 -21.93
CA LEU A 68 1.07 -1.23 -20.56
C LEU A 68 1.62 0.19 -20.33
N LYS A 69 2.77 0.50 -20.95
CA LYS A 69 3.31 1.85 -20.90
C LYS A 69 2.37 2.87 -21.55
N SER A 70 1.79 2.54 -22.71
CA SER A 70 0.85 3.43 -23.38
C SER A 70 -0.42 3.69 -22.57
N GLU A 71 -0.93 2.68 -21.83
CA GLU A 71 -2.05 2.84 -20.91
C GLU A 71 -1.70 3.76 -19.73
N ASN A 72 -0.50 3.60 -19.14
CA ASN A 72 -0.02 4.47 -18.08
C ASN A 72 0.14 5.93 -18.59
N ASP A 73 0.76 6.12 -19.75
CA ASP A 73 0.95 7.45 -20.36
C ASP A 73 -0.41 8.12 -20.65
N TYR A 74 -1.42 7.35 -21.06
CA TYR A 74 -2.79 7.83 -21.26
C TYR A 74 -3.42 8.26 -19.93
N ASN A 75 -3.35 7.41 -18.92
CA ASN A 75 -3.87 7.72 -17.57
C ASN A 75 -3.21 8.97 -16.99
N ASP A 76 -1.87 9.07 -17.06
CA ASP A 76 -1.12 10.20 -16.51
C ASP A 76 -1.51 11.52 -17.17
N LYS A 77 -1.76 11.51 -18.48
CA LYS A 77 -2.23 12.69 -19.19
C LYS A 77 -3.66 13.07 -18.80
N LEU A 78 -4.56 12.10 -18.71
CA LEU A 78 -5.95 12.34 -18.31
C LEU A 78 -6.06 12.89 -16.88
N THR A 79 -5.24 12.38 -15.97
CA THR A 79 -5.28 12.75 -14.55
C THR A 79 -4.31 13.89 -14.21
N SER A 80 -3.56 14.43 -15.18
CA SER A 80 -2.56 15.48 -14.94
C SER A 80 -3.10 16.68 -14.16
N HIS A 81 -4.34 17.07 -14.44
CA HIS A 81 -5.02 18.19 -13.76
C HIS A 81 -5.29 17.96 -12.27
N THR A 82 -5.14 16.74 -11.79
CA THR A 82 -5.34 16.40 -10.36
C THR A 82 -4.04 16.30 -9.57
N LYS A 83 -2.87 16.52 -10.19
CA LYS A 83 -1.57 16.29 -9.55
C LYS A 83 -1.36 17.16 -8.29
N ASP A 84 -1.69 18.43 -8.37
CA ASP A 84 -1.57 19.34 -7.22
C ASP A 84 -2.47 18.87 -6.07
N PHE A 85 -3.73 18.55 -6.36
CA PHE A 85 -4.66 18.00 -5.37
C PHE A 85 -4.17 16.66 -4.78
N GLN A 86 -3.59 15.77 -5.60
CA GLN A 86 -3.01 14.52 -5.10
C GLN A 86 -1.86 14.79 -4.13
N ASN A 87 -0.98 15.74 -4.44
CA ASN A 87 0.13 16.13 -3.58
C ASN A 87 -0.36 16.74 -2.27
N ASP A 88 -1.29 17.68 -2.33
CA ASP A 88 -1.87 18.32 -1.13
C ASP A 88 -2.52 17.27 -0.22
N LEU A 89 -3.30 16.36 -0.80
CA LEU A 89 -3.95 15.27 -0.06
C LEU A 89 -2.93 14.29 0.54
N PHE A 90 -1.86 13.98 -0.19
CA PHE A 90 -0.79 13.12 0.30
C PHE A 90 -0.08 13.75 1.50
N GLU A 91 0.31 15.01 1.40
CA GLU A 91 0.98 15.72 2.51
C GLU A 91 0.04 15.89 3.72
N GLU A 92 -1.25 16.16 3.49
CA GLU A 92 -2.24 16.21 4.58
C GLU A 92 -2.34 14.86 5.31
N MET A 93 -2.48 13.75 4.59
CA MET A 93 -2.56 12.42 5.19
C MET A 93 -1.26 12.05 5.92
N LYS A 94 -0.11 12.33 5.31
CA LYS A 94 1.21 12.07 5.90
C LYS A 94 1.41 12.85 7.19
N SER A 95 1.00 14.11 7.23
CA SER A 95 1.14 14.97 8.42
C SER A 95 0.37 14.47 9.65
N ARG A 96 -0.64 13.61 9.44
CA ARG A 96 -1.43 12.99 10.53
C ARG A 96 -0.76 11.77 11.14
N ILE A 97 0.31 11.27 10.54
CA ILE A 97 1.04 10.09 10.99
C ILE A 97 2.24 10.54 11.83
N LYS A 98 2.32 10.02 13.05
CA LYS A 98 3.52 10.21 13.87
C LYS A 98 4.62 9.29 13.36
N GLU A 99 5.65 9.86 12.73
CA GLU A 99 6.73 9.08 12.13
C GLU A 99 7.69 8.48 13.19
N ASP A 100 7.95 9.21 14.29
CA ASP A 100 8.81 8.80 15.42
C ASP A 100 8.04 8.03 16.50
N ASP A 101 7.31 7.01 16.10
CA ASP A 101 6.44 6.26 16.99
C ASP A 101 7.07 4.97 17.52
N GLN A 102 6.51 4.45 18.62
CA GLN A 102 6.94 3.18 19.18
C GLN A 102 5.76 2.35 19.69
N SER A 103 5.94 1.03 19.69
CA SER A 103 4.97 0.12 20.29
C SER A 103 4.90 0.29 21.81
N VAL A 104 3.77 -0.13 22.39
CA VAL A 104 3.74 -0.38 23.83
C VAL A 104 4.78 -1.46 24.15
N PRO A 105 5.72 -1.21 25.09
CA PRO A 105 6.70 -2.21 25.48
C PRO A 105 6.03 -3.44 26.11
N TYR A 106 6.45 -4.64 25.73
CA TYR A 106 5.99 -5.86 26.40
C TYR A 106 7.14 -6.60 27.09
N LYS A 107 6.86 -7.16 28.26
CA LYS A 107 7.85 -7.89 29.05
C LYS A 107 7.84 -9.37 28.72
N TYR A 108 9.00 -9.91 28.37
CA TYR A 108 9.19 -11.35 28.16
C TYR A 108 10.59 -11.76 28.62
N ASN A 109 10.66 -12.80 29.42
CA ASN A 109 11.88 -13.48 29.84
C ASN A 109 12.98 -12.52 30.35
N GLY A 110 12.62 -11.57 31.24
CA GLY A 110 13.56 -10.60 31.85
C GLY A 110 13.87 -9.38 31.00
N TYR A 111 13.30 -9.25 29.81
CA TYR A 111 13.51 -8.09 28.92
C TYR A 111 12.19 -7.42 28.57
N TRP A 112 12.28 -6.11 28.31
CA TRP A 112 11.23 -5.31 27.71
C TRP A 112 11.54 -5.14 26.22
N TYR A 113 10.67 -5.62 25.36
CA TYR A 113 10.80 -5.55 23.90
C TYR A 113 10.03 -4.35 23.37
N ILE A 114 10.65 -3.63 22.44
CA ILE A 114 10.15 -2.38 21.85
C ILE A 114 10.36 -2.46 20.33
N THR A 115 9.32 -2.11 19.58
CA THR A 115 9.43 -1.81 18.16
C THR A 115 9.29 -0.32 18.02
N ARG A 116 10.26 0.36 17.43
CA ARG A 116 10.21 1.81 17.23
C ARG A 116 10.56 2.19 15.80
N TYR A 117 10.11 3.37 15.42
CA TYR A 117 10.41 4.00 14.14
C TYR A 117 11.17 5.30 14.38
N GLU A 118 11.94 5.73 13.40
CA GLU A 118 12.65 7.00 13.39
C GLU A 118 12.14 7.87 12.24
N GLN A 119 12.04 9.15 12.47
CA GLN A 119 11.60 10.11 11.45
C GLN A 119 12.43 10.00 10.17
N GLY A 120 11.76 9.95 9.03
CA GLY A 120 12.42 9.82 7.72
C GLY A 120 13.04 8.45 7.45
N LYS A 121 12.65 7.42 8.22
CA LYS A 121 13.05 6.02 8.01
C LYS A 121 11.86 5.15 7.61
N ASP A 122 12.09 4.22 6.71
CA ASP A 122 11.02 3.37 6.16
C ASP A 122 10.76 2.10 6.99
N TYR A 123 11.74 1.68 7.81
CA TYR A 123 11.70 0.39 8.47
C TYR A 123 11.80 0.49 9.99
N PRO A 124 11.19 -0.47 10.73
CA PRO A 124 11.27 -0.51 12.18
C PRO A 124 12.67 -0.87 12.69
N ILE A 125 12.92 -0.45 13.92
CA ILE A 125 14.03 -0.91 14.75
C ILE A 125 13.44 -1.76 15.87
N TYR A 126 13.89 -3.01 15.97
CA TYR A 126 13.53 -3.93 17.05
C TYR A 126 14.61 -3.89 18.13
N SER A 127 14.19 -3.60 19.34
CA SER A 127 15.11 -3.46 20.48
C SER A 127 14.55 -4.12 21.74
N ARG A 128 15.41 -4.26 22.75
CA ARG A 128 15.02 -4.70 24.07
C ARG A 128 15.80 -3.96 25.16
N LYS A 129 15.25 -3.94 26.39
CA LYS A 129 15.89 -3.42 27.59
C LYS A 129 15.82 -4.44 28.71
N LYS A 130 16.92 -4.68 29.40
CA LYS A 130 16.98 -5.68 30.47
C LYS A 130 16.34 -5.16 31.73
N ASP A 131 15.48 -5.96 32.35
CA ASP A 131 14.84 -5.78 33.67
C ASP A 131 13.94 -4.52 33.77
N SER A 132 14.38 -3.35 33.31
CA SER A 132 13.71 -2.04 33.44
C SER A 132 13.59 -1.30 32.12
N LEU A 133 12.52 -0.50 31.95
CA LEU A 133 12.34 0.42 30.81
C LEU A 133 13.38 1.56 30.83
N THR A 134 14.02 1.84 31.95
CA THR A 134 15.11 2.83 32.05
C THR A 134 16.49 2.25 31.73
N ALA A 135 16.60 0.94 31.57
CA ALA A 135 17.87 0.30 31.22
C ALA A 135 18.32 0.70 29.81
N LYS A 136 19.64 0.51 29.55
CA LYS A 136 20.21 0.76 28.23
C LYS A 136 19.51 -0.08 27.17
N GLU A 137 19.18 0.57 26.06
CA GLU A 137 18.59 -0.10 24.90
C GLU A 137 19.64 -1.00 24.22
N GLU A 138 19.23 -2.22 23.91
CA GLU A 138 19.96 -3.19 23.10
C GLU A 138 19.20 -3.32 21.76
N VAL A 139 19.77 -2.84 20.68
CA VAL A 139 19.18 -2.96 19.33
C VAL A 139 19.41 -4.38 18.83
N LEU A 140 18.34 -5.10 18.60
CA LEU A 140 18.36 -6.45 18.04
C LEU A 140 18.49 -6.42 16.54
N PHE A 141 17.63 -5.64 15.87
CA PHE A 141 17.59 -5.48 14.43
C PHE A 141 17.23 -4.04 14.04
N ASP A 142 18.15 -3.35 13.40
CA ASP A 142 17.87 -2.12 12.67
C ASP A 142 17.54 -2.49 11.21
N CYS A 143 16.24 -2.54 10.89
CA CYS A 143 15.81 -2.92 9.56
C CYS A 143 16.18 -1.89 8.49
N ASN A 144 16.45 -0.64 8.85
CA ASN A 144 16.94 0.38 7.91
C ASN A 144 18.38 0.10 7.46
N VAL A 145 19.20 -0.46 8.36
CA VAL A 145 20.55 -0.90 8.02
C VAL A 145 20.50 -2.19 7.18
N LEU A 146 19.66 -3.14 7.59
CA LEU A 146 19.54 -4.44 6.91
C LEU A 146 18.93 -4.33 5.51
N ALA A 147 18.08 -3.32 5.27
CA ALA A 147 17.44 -3.08 3.98
C ALA A 147 18.38 -2.48 2.92
N LYS A 148 19.56 -1.99 3.32
CA LYS A 148 20.48 -1.35 2.38
C LYS A 148 20.86 -2.29 1.23
N GLY A 149 20.74 -1.80 0.00
CA GLY A 149 21.05 -2.55 -1.21
C GLY A 149 19.92 -3.47 -1.71
N HIS A 150 18.75 -3.46 -1.05
CA HIS A 150 17.56 -4.19 -1.48
C HIS A 150 16.47 -3.24 -1.94
N SER A 151 15.80 -3.55 -3.05
CA SER A 151 14.62 -2.82 -3.53
C SER A 151 13.36 -3.13 -2.72
N TYR A 152 13.39 -4.21 -1.95
CA TYR A 152 12.36 -4.63 -0.99
C TYR A 152 13.04 -5.32 0.18
N PHE A 153 12.55 -5.06 1.40
CA PHE A 153 13.02 -5.72 2.60
C PHE A 153 11.87 -5.95 3.58
N GLN A 154 11.81 -7.14 4.13
CA GLN A 154 10.88 -7.46 5.21
C GLN A 154 11.53 -8.45 6.17
N LEU A 155 11.54 -8.11 7.47
CA LEU A 155 11.93 -9.00 8.55
C LEU A 155 10.68 -9.41 9.34
N ARG A 156 10.50 -10.70 9.58
CA ARG A 156 9.35 -11.22 10.31
C ARG A 156 9.71 -12.42 11.19
N GLY A 157 8.80 -12.74 12.13
CA GLY A 157 8.88 -13.96 12.93
C GLY A 157 10.05 -13.96 13.89
N ILE A 158 10.35 -12.82 14.55
CA ILE A 158 11.40 -12.76 15.55
C ILE A 158 10.98 -13.62 16.75
N ASN A 159 11.78 -14.65 17.04
CA ASN A 159 11.64 -15.51 18.21
C ASN A 159 12.96 -15.56 18.96
N ILE A 160 12.90 -15.31 20.27
CA ILE A 160 14.07 -15.30 21.14
C ILE A 160 14.15 -16.63 21.87
N SER A 161 15.35 -17.22 21.93
CA SER A 161 15.57 -18.46 22.69
C SER A 161 15.34 -18.28 24.19
N PRO A 162 14.97 -19.34 24.93
CA PRO A 162 14.71 -19.26 26.37
C PRO A 162 15.87 -18.73 27.20
N ASP A 163 17.10 -18.91 26.73
CA ASP A 163 18.33 -18.40 27.38
C ASP A 163 18.68 -16.95 26.95
N ASN A 164 17.81 -16.30 26.15
CA ASN A 164 17.99 -14.94 25.59
C ASN A 164 19.24 -14.76 24.71
N ARG A 165 19.87 -15.85 24.26
CA ARG A 165 21.10 -15.81 23.50
C ARG A 165 20.88 -15.72 22.01
N TYR A 166 19.88 -16.41 21.47
CA TYR A 166 19.64 -16.50 20.04
C TYR A 166 18.32 -15.85 19.63
N ALA A 167 18.29 -15.27 18.44
CA ALA A 167 17.10 -14.82 17.78
C ALA A 167 16.93 -15.50 16.44
N ALA A 168 15.85 -16.27 16.25
CA ALA A 168 15.44 -16.79 14.95
C ALA A 168 14.51 -15.80 14.27
N PHE A 169 14.67 -15.58 12.96
CA PHE A 169 13.87 -14.65 12.17
C PHE A 169 13.90 -14.99 10.69
N GLY A 170 12.95 -14.46 9.92
CA GLY A 170 12.87 -14.61 8.47
C GLY A 170 13.07 -13.31 7.74
N ILE A 171 13.82 -13.31 6.65
CA ILE A 171 13.99 -12.18 5.75
C ILE A 171 13.46 -12.50 4.36
N ASP A 172 12.63 -11.60 3.79
CA ASP A 172 12.22 -11.58 2.40
C ASP A 172 12.74 -10.30 1.73
N THR A 173 13.54 -10.47 0.67
CA THR A 173 14.07 -9.36 -0.16
C THR A 173 13.48 -9.37 -1.58
N LEU A 174 12.47 -10.21 -1.84
CA LEU A 174 11.90 -10.42 -3.18
C LEU A 174 10.44 -9.95 -3.28
N SER A 175 9.82 -9.54 -2.17
CA SER A 175 8.38 -9.23 -2.11
C SER A 175 7.48 -10.38 -2.57
N ARG A 176 7.87 -11.62 -2.26
CA ARG A 176 7.16 -12.85 -2.67
C ARG A 176 6.76 -13.73 -1.50
N ARG A 177 6.89 -13.24 -0.26
CA ARG A 177 6.67 -14.01 0.98
C ARG A 177 7.54 -15.27 1.05
N LYS A 178 8.72 -15.21 0.44
CA LYS A 178 9.75 -16.26 0.49
C LYS A 178 10.81 -15.86 1.50
N TYR A 179 10.61 -16.33 2.73
CA TYR A 179 11.49 -15.97 3.83
C TYR A 179 12.71 -16.90 3.90
N LYS A 180 13.89 -16.30 3.94
CA LYS A 180 15.12 -17.00 4.31
C LYS A 180 15.22 -16.99 5.83
N LEU A 181 15.11 -18.18 6.45
CA LEU A 181 15.27 -18.33 7.89
C LEU A 181 16.72 -18.11 8.29
N GLN A 182 16.94 -17.34 9.35
CA GLN A 182 18.25 -17.03 9.91
C GLN A 182 18.20 -17.12 11.44
N VAL A 183 19.38 -17.30 12.04
CA VAL A 183 19.58 -17.27 13.49
C VAL A 183 20.75 -16.32 13.79
N LYS A 184 20.53 -15.38 14.69
CA LYS A 184 21.54 -14.43 15.17
C LYS A 184 21.93 -14.79 16.61
N ASP A 185 23.23 -14.86 16.92
CA ASP A 185 23.71 -14.83 18.31
C ASP A 185 23.65 -13.37 18.81
N LEU A 186 22.94 -13.13 19.91
CA LEU A 186 22.73 -11.79 20.46
C LEU A 186 23.86 -11.33 21.38
N LYS A 187 24.89 -12.16 21.61
CA LYS A 187 26.05 -11.83 22.44
C LYS A 187 27.26 -11.36 21.62
N THR A 188 27.23 -11.55 20.29
CA THR A 188 28.36 -11.22 19.39
C THR A 188 28.06 -10.07 18.44
#